data_2e94549262b8e14a6abc7850993bba79
#
_entry.id   2e94549262b8e14a6abc7850993bba79
#
_cell.length_a   1.000
_cell.length_b   1.000
_cell.length_c   1.000
_cell.angle_alpha   90.00
_cell.angle_beta   90.00
_cell.angle_gamma   90.00
#
_symmetry.space_group_name_H-M   'P 1'
#
loop_
_entity.id
_entity.type
_entity.pdbx_description
1 polymer ?
#
loop_
_entity_poly.entity_id
_entity_poly.type
_entity_poly.pdbx_seq_one_letter_code
_entity_poly.pdbx_strand_id
1 'polypeptide(L)'
;GWAFFSIAGSDYSACVTLKVVADIGDRDKQYNEVVYTKYFVDDVAIFLKQGIVMDKAEEEAGIKVSASNLKVVSKENSLYLSVSYRASDKEDAKLALESIIKSAKSLSRVTGEDGKYKYFSGDVTINEVGTPVVSRVRTLSKCVMIAGLCGLVLSVAVALILYFANDRIASVERVEAITGKKNIMCINANGKKNRKSDKTLLPMNLEKLADTLVFLKEGDNDKVYQIQSSISEEGKSTVTANLSISLGRIGKKVLVIECDFRKPHVHSYLGLDRHVGMTDYFKDEKTFDEVVKPTAFENVSAITCGSTMDNQTLLLMSHKFETLVAEAREKYDFVILDCAPVGRVSDYISVSRVADSAILVVGCEKVSSQTLKNTVSELKEAGAAVLGTG
;
A
#
# COMPACT_ATOMS: atom_id res chain seq x y z
N GLY A 1 10.22 7.04 -23.92
CA GLY A 1 11.05 5.97 -24.50
C GLY A 1 12.39 6.48 -25.05
N TRP A 2 12.40 7.60 -25.79
CA TRP A 2 13.61 8.13 -26.45
C TRP A 2 14.64 8.72 -25.47
N ALA A 3 14.20 9.48 -24.49
CA ALA A 3 15.09 10.07 -23.47
C ALA A 3 15.80 9.00 -22.62
N PHE A 4 15.14 7.88 -22.37
CA PHE A 4 15.68 6.78 -21.58
C PHE A 4 16.85 6.06 -22.29
N PHE A 5 16.82 5.97 -23.63
CA PHE A 5 17.87 5.35 -24.43
C PHE A 5 19.12 6.22 -24.57
N SER A 6 19.00 7.53 -24.37
CA SER A 6 20.13 8.46 -24.42
C SER A 6 21.00 8.40 -23.16
N ILE A 7 20.42 8.07 -22.01
CA ILE A 7 21.08 8.02 -20.70
C ILE A 7 21.83 6.68 -20.48
N ALA A 8 21.39 5.61 -21.12
CA ALA A 8 21.89 4.25 -20.86
C ALA A 8 23.28 3.94 -21.50
N GLY A 9 23.90 4.88 -22.20
CA GLY A 9 25.16 4.68 -22.91
C GLY A 9 25.06 3.53 -23.93
N SER A 10 25.48 3.70 -25.13
CA SER A 10 25.53 2.64 -26.13
C SER A 10 26.96 2.23 -26.34
N ASP A 11 27.24 0.95 -26.11
CA ASP A 11 28.52 0.40 -26.55
C ASP A 11 28.42 0.02 -28.03
N TYR A 12 29.52 0.19 -28.73
CA TYR A 12 29.66 -0.22 -30.13
C TYR A 12 30.53 -1.43 -30.20
N SER A 13 30.24 -2.35 -31.14
CA SER A 13 31.08 -3.51 -31.42
C SER A 13 31.50 -3.50 -32.89
N ALA A 14 32.78 -3.36 -33.14
CA ALA A 14 33.35 -3.61 -34.44
C ALA A 14 33.61 -5.11 -34.60
N CYS A 15 33.25 -5.68 -35.72
CA CYS A 15 33.44 -7.13 -35.98
C CYS A 15 34.01 -7.34 -37.39
N VAL A 16 34.95 -8.27 -37.48
CA VAL A 16 35.50 -8.70 -38.76
C VAL A 16 35.77 -10.21 -38.71
N THR A 17 35.77 -10.84 -39.88
CA THR A 17 36.16 -12.24 -40.04
C THR A 17 37.61 -12.29 -40.56
N LEU A 18 38.45 -13.07 -39.89
CA LEU A 18 39.82 -13.35 -40.31
C LEU A 18 39.92 -14.77 -40.89
N LYS A 19 40.63 -14.92 -41.97
CA LYS A 19 41.06 -16.24 -42.51
C LYS A 19 42.50 -16.48 -42.13
N VAL A 20 42.75 -17.58 -41.45
CA VAL A 20 44.12 -18.04 -41.12
C VAL A 20 44.59 -19.00 -42.20
N VAL A 21 45.81 -18.81 -42.68
CA VAL A 21 46.45 -19.70 -43.63
C VAL A 21 47.90 -19.97 -43.14
N ALA A 22 48.23 -21.23 -42.97
CA ALA A 22 49.63 -21.66 -42.65
C ALA A 22 50.28 -22.23 -43.89
N ASP A 23 51.47 -21.69 -44.26
CA ASP A 23 52.31 -22.25 -45.37
C ASP A 23 53.27 -23.25 -44.82
N ILE A 24 53.22 -24.52 -45.30
CA ILE A 24 54.01 -25.64 -44.79
C ILE A 24 55.14 -25.97 -45.74
N GLY A 25 55.32 -25.32 -46.89
CA GLY A 25 56.52 -25.42 -47.73
C GLY A 25 56.67 -26.72 -48.55
N ASP A 26 55.74 -27.68 -48.51
CA ASP A 26 55.98 -29.00 -49.18
C ASP A 26 54.85 -29.35 -50.20
N ARG A 27 55.17 -30.27 -51.16
CA ARG A 27 54.45 -30.48 -52.41
C ARG A 27 53.22 -31.43 -52.37
N ASP A 28 52.94 -32.13 -51.25
CA ASP A 28 51.74 -32.96 -51.08
C ASP A 28 50.61 -32.16 -50.35
N LYS A 29 50.29 -30.99 -50.85
CA LYS A 29 49.92 -29.81 -50.09
C LYS A 29 48.47 -29.66 -49.71
N GLN A 30 47.55 -30.13 -50.48
CA GLN A 30 46.18 -29.63 -50.32
C GLN A 30 45.41 -30.23 -49.15
N TYR A 31 45.65 -31.44 -48.74
CA TYR A 31 44.96 -32.07 -47.63
C TYR A 31 45.65 -31.72 -46.28
N ASN A 32 46.98 -31.74 -46.26
CA ASN A 32 47.77 -31.43 -45.06
C ASN A 32 47.69 -29.96 -44.68
N GLU A 33 47.62 -29.05 -45.62
CA GLU A 33 47.49 -27.60 -45.38
C GLU A 33 46.21 -27.22 -44.61
N VAL A 34 45.09 -27.84 -44.93
CA VAL A 34 43.80 -27.62 -44.21
C VAL A 34 43.85 -28.19 -42.79
N VAL A 35 44.44 -29.35 -42.59
CA VAL A 35 44.56 -29.98 -41.26
C VAL A 35 45.49 -29.17 -40.36
N TYR A 36 46.65 -28.80 -40.87
CA TYR A 36 47.60 -27.98 -40.07
C TYR A 36 47.09 -26.56 -39.80
N THR A 37 46.45 -25.93 -40.77
CA THR A 37 45.87 -24.60 -40.56
C THR A 37 44.87 -24.60 -39.41
N LYS A 38 44.12 -25.69 -39.19
CA LYS A 38 43.18 -25.80 -38.07
C LYS A 38 43.88 -25.70 -36.71
N TYR A 39 45.05 -26.23 -36.53
CA TYR A 39 45.81 -26.11 -35.28
C TYR A 39 46.25 -24.68 -35.01
N PHE A 40 46.61 -23.93 -36.07
CA PHE A 40 47.00 -22.52 -35.93
C PHE A 40 45.84 -21.56 -35.70
N VAL A 41 44.60 -21.91 -35.98
CA VAL A 41 43.46 -21.05 -35.76
C VAL A 41 43.27 -20.73 -34.27
N ASP A 42 43.41 -21.73 -33.40
CA ASP A 42 43.30 -21.52 -31.96
C ASP A 42 44.54 -20.79 -31.41
N ASP A 43 45.73 -21.06 -31.93
CA ASP A 43 46.96 -20.35 -31.58
C ASP A 43 46.86 -18.85 -31.96
N VAL A 44 46.31 -18.52 -33.14
CA VAL A 44 46.06 -17.15 -33.55
C VAL A 44 44.99 -16.48 -32.69
N ALA A 45 43.96 -17.22 -32.27
CA ALA A 45 42.96 -16.71 -31.38
C ALA A 45 43.52 -16.35 -29.99
N ILE A 46 44.44 -17.14 -29.47
CA ILE A 46 45.18 -16.86 -28.23
C ILE A 46 46.15 -15.69 -28.43
N PHE A 47 46.87 -15.70 -29.54
CA PHE A 47 47.88 -14.68 -29.88
C PHE A 47 47.23 -13.28 -29.97
N LEU A 48 46.08 -13.14 -30.61
CA LEU A 48 45.35 -11.89 -30.71
C LEU A 48 45.03 -11.25 -29.34
N LYS A 49 45.01 -12.04 -28.28
CA LYS A 49 44.72 -11.55 -26.89
C LYS A 49 46.00 -11.30 -26.08
N GLN A 50 47.17 -11.62 -26.60
CA GLN A 50 48.42 -11.39 -25.86
C GLN A 50 48.71 -9.91 -25.66
N GLY A 51 49.34 -9.57 -24.52
CA GLY A 51 49.69 -8.20 -24.16
C GLY A 51 50.54 -7.51 -25.24
N ILE A 52 51.49 -8.21 -25.85
CA ILE A 52 52.37 -7.67 -26.90
C ILE A 52 51.58 -7.17 -28.13
N VAL A 53 50.50 -7.84 -28.47
CA VAL A 53 49.59 -7.40 -29.58
C VAL A 53 48.78 -6.19 -29.13
N MET A 54 48.32 -6.19 -27.88
CA MET A 54 47.55 -5.10 -27.32
C MET A 54 48.37 -3.83 -27.18
N ASP A 55 49.56 -3.93 -26.60
CA ASP A 55 50.50 -2.82 -26.40
C ASP A 55 50.86 -2.14 -27.73
N LYS A 56 51.17 -2.97 -28.74
CA LYS A 56 51.47 -2.47 -30.08
C LYS A 56 50.24 -1.85 -30.78
N ALA A 57 49.06 -2.44 -30.56
CA ALA A 57 47.82 -1.91 -31.10
C ALA A 57 47.45 -0.56 -30.43
N GLU A 58 47.72 -0.41 -29.13
CA GLU A 58 47.56 0.83 -28.39
C GLU A 58 48.49 1.93 -28.90
N GLU A 59 49.75 1.58 -29.13
CA GLU A 59 50.75 2.52 -29.74
C GLU A 59 50.30 2.97 -31.15
N GLU A 60 49.84 2.05 -31.99
CA GLU A 60 49.39 2.37 -33.35
C GLU A 60 48.08 3.13 -33.40
N ALA A 61 47.13 2.83 -32.50
CA ALA A 61 45.83 3.45 -32.48
C ALA A 61 45.80 4.78 -31.74
N GLY A 62 46.73 5.01 -30.80
CA GLY A 62 46.72 6.20 -29.94
C GLY A 62 45.57 6.23 -28.95
N ILE A 63 44.88 5.11 -28.74
CA ILE A 63 43.78 4.92 -27.79
C ILE A 63 44.04 3.68 -26.93
N LYS A 64 43.50 3.64 -25.72
CA LYS A 64 43.64 2.51 -24.83
C LYS A 64 42.96 1.25 -25.37
N VAL A 65 43.72 0.19 -25.57
CA VAL A 65 43.24 -1.10 -26.09
C VAL A 65 43.35 -2.19 -25.00
N SER A 66 42.26 -2.88 -24.75
CA SER A 66 42.18 -3.89 -23.68
C SER A 66 41.73 -5.25 -24.22
N ALA A 67 42.42 -6.30 -23.85
CA ALA A 67 42.07 -7.69 -24.20
C ALA A 67 40.69 -8.11 -23.64
N SER A 68 40.20 -7.47 -22.55
CA SER A 68 38.87 -7.74 -21.99
C SER A 68 37.71 -7.30 -22.92
N ASN A 69 37.98 -6.36 -23.79
CA ASN A 69 37.04 -5.85 -24.78
C ASN A 69 37.07 -6.61 -26.10
N LEU A 70 38.09 -7.47 -26.25
CA LEU A 70 38.27 -8.29 -27.45
C LEU A 70 37.62 -9.65 -27.26
N LYS A 71 36.72 -9.98 -28.15
CA LYS A 71 36.09 -11.31 -28.23
C LYS A 71 36.53 -11.97 -29.56
N VAL A 72 37.19 -13.11 -29.44
CA VAL A 72 37.60 -13.94 -30.55
C VAL A 72 36.84 -15.26 -30.47
N VAL A 73 36.20 -15.63 -31.57
CA VAL A 73 35.41 -16.86 -31.66
C VAL A 73 35.86 -17.64 -32.90
N SER A 74 36.38 -18.85 -32.68
CA SER A 74 36.62 -19.84 -33.73
C SER A 74 35.38 -20.70 -33.92
N LYS A 75 35.04 -21.07 -35.17
CA LYS A 75 34.09 -22.13 -35.44
C LYS A 75 34.80 -23.46 -35.52
N GLU A 76 34.29 -24.47 -34.87
CA GLU A 76 34.83 -25.84 -34.98
C GLU A 76 35.03 -26.24 -36.45
N ASN A 77 36.22 -26.76 -36.75
CA ASN A 77 36.61 -27.16 -38.09
C ASN A 77 36.61 -26.03 -39.15
N SER A 78 36.83 -24.81 -38.79
CA SER A 78 36.87 -23.66 -39.71
C SER A 78 38.23 -22.98 -39.72
N LEU A 79 38.65 -22.50 -40.88
CA LEU A 79 39.84 -21.65 -41.05
C LEU A 79 39.57 -20.17 -40.74
N TYR A 80 38.35 -19.88 -40.24
CA TYR A 80 37.89 -18.51 -40.00
C TYR A 80 37.75 -18.22 -38.53
N LEU A 81 38.18 -17.04 -38.12
CA LEU A 81 38.00 -16.45 -36.81
C LEU A 81 37.08 -15.23 -36.89
N SER A 82 36.08 -15.20 -36.05
CA SER A 82 35.29 -13.95 -35.87
C SER A 82 35.91 -13.17 -34.71
N VAL A 83 36.39 -11.97 -35.01
CA VAL A 83 37.02 -11.07 -34.04
C VAL A 83 36.15 -9.84 -33.87
N SER A 84 35.83 -9.52 -32.65
CA SER A 84 35.05 -8.33 -32.32
C SER A 84 35.62 -7.57 -31.13
N TYR A 85 35.63 -6.24 -31.23
CA TYR A 85 36.10 -5.35 -30.18
C TYR A 85 34.97 -4.41 -29.76
N ARG A 86 34.81 -4.16 -28.47
CA ARG A 86 33.80 -3.27 -27.91
C ARG A 86 34.43 -1.99 -27.38
N ALA A 87 33.80 -0.85 -27.71
CA ALA A 87 34.15 0.45 -27.14
C ALA A 87 32.90 1.31 -26.93
N SER A 88 33.05 2.36 -26.15
CA SER A 88 31.97 3.31 -25.88
C SER A 88 31.69 4.23 -27.08
N ASP A 89 32.69 4.40 -27.97
CA ASP A 89 32.57 5.18 -29.19
C ASP A 89 32.66 4.27 -30.43
N LYS A 90 32.03 4.74 -31.53
CA LYS A 90 31.98 3.98 -32.79
C LYS A 90 33.32 3.97 -33.50
N GLU A 91 34.00 5.07 -33.53
CA GLU A 91 35.32 5.24 -34.20
C GLU A 91 36.37 4.50 -33.41
N ASP A 92 36.39 4.58 -32.07
CA ASP A 92 37.29 3.86 -31.19
C ASP A 92 37.14 2.36 -31.35
N ALA A 93 35.90 1.82 -31.45
CA ALA A 93 35.67 0.39 -31.66
C ALA A 93 36.28 -0.10 -32.98
N LYS A 94 36.15 0.70 -34.04
CA LYS A 94 36.70 0.37 -35.37
C LYS A 94 38.22 0.49 -35.38
N LEU A 95 38.76 1.58 -34.88
CA LEU A 95 40.18 1.89 -34.85
C LEU A 95 40.95 0.84 -34.02
N ALA A 96 40.45 0.49 -32.83
CA ALA A 96 41.06 -0.54 -31.99
C ALA A 96 41.08 -1.90 -32.68
N LEU A 97 39.98 -2.30 -33.32
CA LEU A 97 39.94 -3.58 -34.03
C LEU A 97 40.94 -3.63 -35.21
N GLU A 98 40.97 -2.57 -36.02
CA GLU A 98 41.90 -2.47 -37.15
C GLU A 98 43.38 -2.46 -36.70
N SER A 99 43.71 -1.75 -35.61
CA SER A 99 45.03 -1.71 -35.04
C SER A 99 45.46 -3.06 -34.45
N ILE A 100 44.57 -3.78 -33.73
CA ILE A 100 44.83 -5.12 -33.23
C ILE A 100 45.17 -6.07 -34.38
N ILE A 101 44.42 -6.07 -35.46
CA ILE A 101 44.62 -6.92 -36.62
C ILE A 101 45.96 -6.59 -37.32
N LYS A 102 46.22 -5.30 -37.52
CA LYS A 102 47.43 -4.83 -38.13
C LYS A 102 48.65 -5.17 -37.30
N SER A 103 48.61 -4.97 -35.98
CA SER A 103 49.67 -5.35 -35.05
C SER A 103 49.92 -6.87 -35.06
N ALA A 104 48.86 -7.67 -35.03
CA ALA A 104 48.94 -9.12 -35.11
C ALA A 104 49.59 -9.60 -36.43
N LYS A 105 49.17 -9.01 -37.56
CA LYS A 105 49.78 -9.31 -38.87
C LYS A 105 51.28 -8.96 -38.93
N SER A 106 51.65 -7.83 -38.35
CA SER A 106 53.08 -7.43 -38.31
C SER A 106 53.91 -8.29 -37.42
N LEU A 107 53.38 -8.67 -36.26
CA LEU A 107 54.05 -9.52 -35.27
C LEU A 107 54.15 -10.99 -35.72
N SER A 108 53.14 -11.51 -36.44
CA SER A 108 53.15 -12.89 -36.94
C SER A 108 54.33 -13.20 -37.89
N ARG A 109 54.89 -12.17 -38.55
CA ARG A 109 56.01 -12.28 -39.50
C ARG A 109 57.37 -11.99 -38.88
N VAL A 110 57.45 -11.72 -37.59
CA VAL A 110 58.73 -11.45 -36.92
C VAL A 110 59.49 -12.76 -36.76
N THR A 111 60.75 -12.80 -37.29
CA THR A 111 61.67 -13.92 -37.16
C THR A 111 62.69 -13.67 -36.06
N GLY A 112 63.08 -14.69 -35.33
CA GLY A 112 64.17 -14.66 -34.36
C GLY A 112 65.56 -14.65 -35.05
N GLU A 113 66.63 -14.56 -34.23
CA GLU A 113 67.98 -14.58 -34.70
C GLU A 113 68.35 -15.92 -35.40
N ASP A 114 67.58 -16.96 -35.11
CA ASP A 114 67.69 -18.29 -35.71
C ASP A 114 66.96 -18.46 -37.05
N GLY A 115 66.36 -17.38 -37.54
CA GLY A 115 65.60 -17.40 -38.80
C GLY A 115 64.21 -18.02 -38.70
N LYS A 116 63.78 -18.49 -37.49
CA LYS A 116 62.46 -19.06 -37.27
C LYS A 116 61.44 -17.97 -36.82
N TYR A 117 60.18 -18.22 -37.13
CA TYR A 117 59.13 -17.31 -36.64
C TYR A 117 59.07 -17.29 -35.10
N LYS A 118 59.03 -16.09 -34.55
CA LYS A 118 59.15 -15.87 -33.10
C LYS A 118 57.89 -16.33 -32.31
N TYR A 119 56.76 -16.21 -32.91
CA TYR A 119 55.47 -16.43 -32.25
C TYR A 119 54.69 -17.65 -32.74
N PHE A 120 55.05 -18.20 -33.92
CA PHE A 120 54.39 -19.36 -34.50
C PHE A 120 55.44 -20.34 -34.97
N SER A 121 55.12 -21.63 -35.00
CA SER A 121 56.00 -22.69 -35.47
C SER A 121 56.09 -22.78 -37.01
N GLY A 122 55.47 -21.90 -37.74
CA GLY A 122 55.44 -21.81 -39.20
C GLY A 122 55.01 -20.45 -39.71
N ASP A 123 55.01 -20.27 -41.04
CA ASP A 123 54.52 -19.06 -41.68
C ASP A 123 53.00 -18.99 -41.58
N VAL A 124 52.49 -18.13 -40.69
CA VAL A 124 51.05 -17.92 -40.47
C VAL A 124 50.64 -16.60 -41.07
N THR A 125 49.80 -16.66 -42.08
CA THR A 125 49.22 -15.49 -42.72
C THR A 125 47.80 -15.25 -42.23
N ILE A 126 47.53 -14.04 -41.69
CA ILE A 126 46.25 -13.60 -41.22
C ILE A 126 45.65 -12.66 -42.28
N ASN A 127 44.55 -13.08 -42.90
CA ASN A 127 43.84 -12.30 -43.94
C ASN A 127 42.49 -11.85 -43.47
N GLU A 128 42.14 -10.59 -43.68
CA GLU A 128 40.78 -10.10 -43.44
C GLU A 128 39.84 -10.54 -44.53
N VAL A 129 38.67 -11.00 -44.13
CA VAL A 129 37.57 -11.33 -45.04
C VAL A 129 36.45 -10.29 -44.85
N GLY A 130 36.50 -9.28 -45.72
CA GLY A 130 35.58 -8.15 -45.68
C GLY A 130 36.08 -6.98 -44.80
N THR A 131 35.35 -5.92 -44.79
CA THR A 131 35.61 -4.70 -43.95
C THR A 131 34.98 -4.85 -42.56
N PRO A 132 35.60 -4.26 -41.50
CA PRO A 132 35.01 -4.23 -40.19
C PRO A 132 33.59 -3.62 -40.17
N VAL A 133 32.62 -4.34 -39.64
CA VAL A 133 31.27 -3.87 -39.51
C VAL A 133 31.04 -3.42 -38.07
N VAL A 134 30.64 -2.17 -37.87
CA VAL A 134 30.36 -1.64 -36.53
C VAL A 134 28.85 -1.66 -36.27
N SER A 135 28.46 -2.33 -35.20
CA SER A 135 27.08 -2.42 -34.74
C SER A 135 26.92 -1.85 -33.34
N ARG A 136 25.73 -1.29 -33.04
CA ARG A 136 25.40 -0.80 -31.71
C ARG A 136 24.99 -1.97 -30.82
N VAL A 137 25.67 -2.14 -29.70
CA VAL A 137 25.35 -3.20 -28.73
C VAL A 137 24.49 -2.62 -27.61
N ARG A 138 23.30 -3.14 -27.43
CA ARG A 138 22.43 -2.77 -26.33
C ARG A 138 22.82 -3.53 -25.07
N THR A 139 23.25 -2.85 -24.03
CA THR A 139 23.47 -3.46 -22.71
C THR A 139 22.16 -3.58 -21.96
N LEU A 140 21.46 -4.71 -22.16
CA LEU A 140 20.18 -5.02 -21.50
C LEU A 140 20.25 -4.88 -19.97
N SER A 141 21.39 -5.23 -19.35
CA SER A 141 21.57 -5.15 -17.90
C SER A 141 21.47 -3.72 -17.35
N LYS A 142 22.06 -2.74 -18.02
CA LYS A 142 21.97 -1.32 -17.62
C LYS A 142 20.55 -0.81 -17.74
N CYS A 143 19.83 -1.15 -18.81
CA CYS A 143 18.42 -0.77 -18.98
C CYS A 143 17.52 -1.36 -17.91
N VAL A 144 17.72 -2.62 -17.51
CA VAL A 144 16.98 -3.30 -16.46
C VAL A 144 17.25 -2.65 -15.09
N MET A 145 18.51 -2.33 -14.78
CA MET A 145 18.84 -1.65 -13.51
C MET A 145 18.17 -0.26 -13.40
N ILE A 146 18.24 0.54 -14.46
CA ILE A 146 17.62 1.89 -14.46
C ILE A 146 16.10 1.77 -14.36
N ALA A 147 15.49 0.84 -15.11
CA ALA A 147 14.05 0.60 -15.02
C ALA A 147 13.62 0.14 -13.62
N GLY A 148 14.40 -0.73 -12.97
CA GLY A 148 14.18 -1.16 -11.60
C GLY A 148 14.25 -0.01 -10.60
N LEU A 149 15.27 0.86 -10.71
CA LEU A 149 15.42 2.03 -9.84
C LEU A 149 14.26 3.03 -10.02
N CYS A 150 13.87 3.32 -11.26
CA CYS A 150 12.72 4.19 -11.54
C CYS A 150 11.41 3.60 -11.02
N GLY A 151 11.21 2.28 -11.13
CA GLY A 151 10.06 1.57 -10.60
C GLY A 151 9.99 1.68 -9.07
N LEU A 152 11.11 1.54 -8.38
CA LEU A 152 11.21 1.68 -6.93
C LEU A 152 10.87 3.11 -6.48
N VAL A 153 11.44 4.13 -7.12
CA VAL A 153 11.14 5.53 -6.81
C VAL A 153 9.66 5.84 -7.03
N LEU A 154 9.09 5.37 -8.14
CA LEU A 154 7.67 5.57 -8.44
C LEU A 154 6.78 4.87 -7.41
N SER A 155 7.11 3.65 -6.99
CA SER A 155 6.33 2.91 -5.98
C SER A 155 6.33 3.60 -4.62
N VAL A 156 7.48 4.14 -4.19
CA VAL A 156 7.58 4.94 -2.96
C VAL A 156 6.76 6.23 -3.07
N ALA A 157 6.84 6.93 -4.20
CA ALA A 157 6.05 8.14 -4.43
C ALA A 157 4.54 7.87 -4.35
N VAL A 158 4.06 6.79 -5.00
CA VAL A 158 2.65 6.37 -4.93
C VAL A 158 2.24 5.99 -3.50
N ALA A 159 3.08 5.24 -2.78
CA ALA A 159 2.82 4.87 -1.39
C ALA A 159 2.71 6.10 -0.48
N LEU A 160 3.58 7.10 -0.66
CA LEU A 160 3.52 8.38 0.07
C LEU A 160 2.24 9.17 -0.26
N ILE A 161 1.86 9.25 -1.53
CA ILE A 161 0.62 9.92 -1.94
C ILE A 161 -0.59 9.24 -1.29
N LEU A 162 -0.68 7.91 -1.33
CA LEU A 162 -1.76 7.16 -0.70
C LEU A 162 -1.75 7.31 0.82
N TYR A 163 -0.59 7.37 1.45
CA TYR A 163 -0.44 7.61 2.89
C TYR A 163 -0.96 9.00 3.29
N PHE A 164 -0.56 10.06 2.58
CA PHE A 164 -1.01 11.42 2.86
C PHE A 164 -2.46 11.69 2.45
N ALA A 165 -2.97 10.98 1.44
CA ALA A 165 -4.39 11.05 1.03
C ALA A 165 -5.32 10.34 2.01
N ASN A 166 -4.79 9.44 2.87
CA ASN A 166 -5.59 8.73 3.87
C ASN A 166 -5.79 9.61 5.12
N ASP A 167 -6.88 10.39 5.14
CA ASP A 167 -7.26 11.27 6.26
C ASP A 167 -8.06 10.53 7.36
N ARG A 168 -7.93 9.20 7.46
CA ARG A 168 -8.62 8.42 8.49
C ARG A 168 -8.01 8.66 9.87
N ILE A 169 -8.86 8.71 10.86
CA ILE A 169 -8.46 8.89 12.26
C ILE A 169 -7.91 7.57 12.79
N ALA A 170 -6.63 7.57 13.15
CA ALA A 170 -5.94 6.38 13.66
C ALA A 170 -5.56 6.48 15.14
N SER A 171 -5.72 7.65 15.78
CA SER A 171 -5.31 7.85 17.18
C SER A 171 -6.31 8.67 17.99
N VAL A 172 -6.31 8.44 19.29
CA VAL A 172 -7.16 9.13 20.26
C VAL A 172 -6.82 10.61 20.33
N GLU A 173 -5.54 10.95 20.30
CA GLU A 173 -5.05 12.33 20.36
C GLU A 173 -5.60 13.17 19.20
N ARG A 174 -5.76 12.53 18.03
CA ARG A 174 -6.34 13.21 16.86
C ARG A 174 -7.84 13.45 17.04
N VAL A 175 -8.55 12.52 17.68
CA VAL A 175 -9.97 12.70 18.05
C VAL A 175 -10.11 13.88 19.02
N GLU A 176 -9.31 13.92 20.09
CA GLU A 176 -9.32 14.99 21.08
C GLU A 176 -8.98 16.36 20.47
N ALA A 177 -7.99 16.40 19.57
CA ALA A 177 -7.61 17.62 18.87
C ALA A 177 -8.73 18.17 17.97
N ILE A 178 -9.53 17.28 17.34
CA ILE A 178 -10.63 17.66 16.47
C ILE A 178 -11.87 18.07 17.26
N THR A 179 -12.22 17.30 18.28
CA THR A 179 -13.46 17.52 19.06
C THR A 179 -13.30 18.59 20.13
N GLY A 180 -12.07 18.88 20.55
CA GLY A 180 -11.78 19.75 21.71
C GLY A 180 -12.24 19.13 23.03
N LYS A 181 -12.58 17.85 23.05
CA LYS A 181 -13.08 17.11 24.22
C LYS A 181 -12.17 15.95 24.54
N LYS A 182 -12.05 15.63 25.82
CA LYS A 182 -11.27 14.47 26.26
C LYS A 182 -11.96 13.18 25.85
N ASN A 183 -11.14 12.21 25.47
CA ASN A 183 -11.61 10.84 25.28
C ASN A 183 -11.96 10.24 26.64
N ILE A 184 -13.21 9.85 26.79
CA ILE A 184 -13.71 9.24 28.03
C ILE A 184 -13.25 7.78 28.10
N MET A 185 -13.28 7.10 26.94
CA MET A 185 -12.93 5.68 26.87
C MET A 185 -12.44 5.28 25.48
N CYS A 186 -11.49 4.34 25.46
CA CYS A 186 -11.08 3.66 24.24
C CYS A 186 -11.45 2.19 24.33
N ILE A 187 -12.29 1.70 23.41
CA ILE A 187 -12.70 0.32 23.33
C ILE A 187 -11.82 -0.38 22.29
N ASN A 188 -11.00 -1.31 22.73
CA ASN A 188 -10.19 -2.11 21.82
C ASN A 188 -11.02 -3.29 21.28
N ALA A 189 -11.46 -3.22 20.03
CA ALA A 189 -12.25 -4.26 19.36
C ALA A 189 -11.45 -5.51 18.95
N ASN A 190 -10.14 -5.57 19.25
CA ASN A 190 -9.25 -6.67 18.89
C ASN A 190 -9.38 -7.94 19.75
N GLY A 191 -10.44 -8.10 20.52
CA GLY A 191 -10.82 -9.40 21.07
C GLY A 191 -11.17 -10.36 19.92
N LYS A 192 -10.51 -11.52 19.86
CA LYS A 192 -10.75 -12.59 18.86
C LYS A 192 -12.24 -12.68 18.55
N LYS A 193 -12.60 -12.49 17.28
CA LYS A 193 -13.93 -12.82 16.77
C LYS A 193 -14.21 -14.29 17.03
N ASN A 194 -14.76 -14.62 18.18
CA ASN A 194 -15.45 -15.88 18.39
C ASN A 194 -16.72 -15.85 17.55
N ARG A 195 -16.62 -16.44 16.37
CA ARG A 195 -17.58 -16.41 15.26
C ARG A 195 -18.87 -17.15 15.49
N LYS A 196 -19.10 -17.71 16.66
CA LYS A 196 -20.34 -18.45 16.96
C LYS A 196 -20.75 -18.19 18.41
N SER A 197 -21.92 -17.61 18.59
CA SER A 197 -22.80 -17.64 19.76
C SER A 197 -22.87 -16.49 20.76
N ASP A 198 -22.06 -15.43 20.75
CA ASP A 198 -22.40 -14.36 21.70
C ASP A 198 -22.29 -12.97 21.04
N LYS A 199 -23.43 -12.47 20.55
CA LYS A 199 -23.58 -11.10 20.04
C LYS A 199 -23.59 -10.05 21.16
N THR A 200 -23.40 -10.45 22.41
CA THR A 200 -24.06 -9.73 23.47
C THR A 200 -23.18 -8.85 24.34
N LEU A 201 -21.95 -9.09 24.56
CA LEU A 201 -21.22 -8.28 25.54
C LEU A 201 -19.76 -8.09 25.14
N LEU A 202 -19.35 -6.83 25.03
CA LEU A 202 -17.95 -6.48 25.02
C LEU A 202 -17.36 -6.73 26.40
N PRO A 203 -16.23 -7.42 26.53
CA PRO A 203 -15.64 -7.63 27.82
C PRO A 203 -15.08 -6.31 28.38
N MET A 204 -15.61 -5.92 29.51
CA MET A 204 -14.93 -5.26 30.61
C MET A 204 -14.69 -3.76 30.71
N ASN A 205 -14.71 -2.92 29.69
CA ASN A 205 -14.23 -1.54 29.94
C ASN A 205 -15.35 -0.48 30.05
N LEU A 206 -16.61 -0.86 29.87
CA LEU A 206 -17.73 0.09 29.92
C LEU A 206 -18.17 0.45 31.36
N GLU A 207 -17.72 -0.27 32.36
CA GLU A 207 -17.85 0.09 33.78
C GLU A 207 -17.18 1.43 34.03
N LYS A 208 -15.97 1.65 33.49
CA LYS A 208 -15.29 2.94 33.59
C LYS A 208 -16.08 4.09 32.93
N LEU A 209 -16.78 3.83 31.82
CA LEU A 209 -17.65 4.85 31.19
C LEU A 209 -18.86 5.15 32.07
N ALA A 210 -19.48 4.11 32.64
CA ALA A 210 -20.60 4.29 33.57
C ALA A 210 -20.17 5.10 34.81
N ASP A 211 -19.06 4.75 35.43
CA ASP A 211 -18.47 5.49 36.57
C ASP A 211 -18.15 6.93 36.19
N THR A 212 -17.59 7.14 35.00
CA THR A 212 -17.26 8.48 34.51
C THR A 212 -18.52 9.31 34.29
N LEU A 213 -19.60 8.73 33.72
CA LEU A 213 -20.88 9.44 33.56
C LEU A 213 -21.52 9.80 34.89
N VAL A 214 -21.50 8.88 35.87
CA VAL A 214 -22.01 9.17 37.22
C VAL A 214 -21.20 10.31 37.87
N PHE A 215 -19.88 10.34 37.65
CA PHE A 215 -19.00 11.38 38.19
C PHE A 215 -19.12 12.72 37.46
N LEU A 216 -19.28 12.71 36.11
CA LEU A 216 -19.38 13.91 35.29
C LEU A 216 -20.78 14.53 35.29
N LYS A 217 -21.76 13.85 35.88
CA LYS A 217 -23.11 14.39 36.03
C LYS A 217 -23.07 15.70 36.82
N GLU A 218 -23.24 16.83 36.12
CA GLU A 218 -23.09 18.17 36.68
C GLU A 218 -24.24 18.60 37.62
N GLY A 219 -25.30 17.77 37.73
CA GLY A 219 -26.43 18.01 38.59
C GLY A 219 -27.45 16.87 38.56
N ASP A 220 -28.39 16.89 39.47
CA ASP A 220 -29.46 15.88 39.50
C ASP A 220 -30.38 15.92 38.26
N ASN A 221 -30.32 17.00 37.47
CA ASN A 221 -31.12 17.20 36.29
C ASN A 221 -30.54 16.59 34.99
N ASP A 222 -29.25 16.30 34.94
CA ASP A 222 -28.59 15.70 33.76
C ASP A 222 -28.85 14.20 33.72
N LYS A 223 -29.89 13.81 33.02
CA LYS A 223 -30.36 12.41 32.97
C LYS A 223 -30.40 11.82 31.57
N VAL A 224 -30.53 12.65 30.52
CA VAL A 224 -30.77 12.21 29.14
C VAL A 224 -29.51 12.36 28.30
N TYR A 225 -28.96 11.24 27.86
CA TYR A 225 -27.73 11.19 27.08
C TYR A 225 -27.99 10.57 25.70
N GLN A 226 -27.66 11.32 24.66
CA GLN A 226 -27.72 10.79 23.29
C GLN A 226 -26.38 10.16 22.88
N ILE A 227 -26.41 8.96 22.31
CA ILE A 227 -25.24 8.28 21.75
C ILE A 227 -25.22 8.55 20.24
N GLN A 228 -24.21 9.25 19.79
CA GLN A 228 -24.05 9.70 18.41
C GLN A 228 -22.81 9.11 17.73
N SER A 229 -22.76 9.15 16.40
CA SER A 229 -21.59 8.82 15.62
C SER A 229 -21.59 9.56 14.28
N SER A 230 -20.45 9.64 13.62
CA SER A 230 -20.32 10.29 12.32
C SER A 230 -20.92 9.46 11.20
N ILE A 231 -20.67 8.15 11.22
CA ILE A 231 -21.10 7.19 10.18
C ILE A 231 -21.73 5.95 10.81
N SER A 232 -22.33 5.12 9.97
CA SER A 232 -22.85 3.81 10.42
C SER A 232 -21.71 2.86 10.81
N GLU A 233 -22.03 1.92 11.72
CA GLU A 233 -21.13 0.82 12.13
C GLU A 233 -19.90 1.27 12.94
N GLU A 234 -19.96 2.42 13.59
CA GLU A 234 -18.95 2.86 14.57
C GLU A 234 -19.14 2.24 15.96
N GLY A 235 -20.23 1.53 16.19
CA GLY A 235 -20.47 0.81 17.44
C GLY A 235 -21.45 1.49 18.39
N LYS A 236 -22.21 2.51 17.97
CA LYS A 236 -23.20 3.21 18.82
C LYS A 236 -24.08 2.28 19.64
N SER A 237 -24.90 1.44 18.98
CA SER A 237 -25.83 0.55 19.65
C SER A 237 -25.16 -0.45 20.58
N THR A 238 -23.90 -0.83 20.27
CA THR A 238 -23.06 -1.65 21.14
C THR A 238 -22.67 -0.87 22.40
N VAL A 239 -22.24 0.38 22.24
CA VAL A 239 -21.92 1.27 23.37
C VAL A 239 -23.17 1.54 24.20
N THR A 240 -24.29 1.90 23.55
CA THR A 240 -25.59 2.12 24.21
C THR A 240 -25.98 0.95 25.10
N ALA A 241 -26.03 -0.27 24.57
CA ALA A 241 -26.44 -1.44 25.32
C ALA A 241 -25.52 -1.72 26.51
N ASN A 242 -24.19 -1.75 26.25
CA ASN A 242 -23.24 -2.09 27.32
C ASN A 242 -23.13 -1.00 28.39
N LEU A 243 -23.20 0.28 28.02
CA LEU A 243 -23.24 1.39 28.97
C LEU A 243 -24.47 1.27 29.88
N SER A 244 -25.64 1.03 29.30
CA SER A 244 -26.89 0.88 30.04
C SER A 244 -26.82 -0.31 31.01
N ILE A 245 -26.25 -1.43 30.59
CA ILE A 245 -26.06 -2.59 31.45
C ILE A 245 -25.07 -2.28 32.58
N SER A 246 -24.00 -1.54 32.32
CA SER A 246 -23.02 -1.15 33.34
C SER A 246 -23.63 -0.21 34.38
N LEU A 247 -24.43 0.77 33.93
CA LEU A 247 -25.18 1.66 34.84
C LEU A 247 -26.19 0.87 35.69
N GLY A 248 -26.91 -0.09 35.08
CA GLY A 248 -27.84 -0.97 35.81
C GLY A 248 -27.15 -1.81 36.89
N ARG A 249 -25.95 -2.33 36.61
CA ARG A 249 -25.14 -3.10 37.58
C ARG A 249 -24.72 -2.31 38.80
N ILE A 250 -24.49 -1.01 38.66
CA ILE A 250 -24.19 -0.11 39.79
C ILE A 250 -25.45 0.43 40.48
N GLY A 251 -26.61 -0.18 40.20
CA GLY A 251 -27.88 0.12 40.87
C GLY A 251 -28.66 1.33 40.34
N LYS A 252 -28.30 1.88 39.17
CA LYS A 252 -29.00 2.97 38.52
C LYS A 252 -30.17 2.47 37.69
N LYS A 253 -31.34 3.10 37.78
CA LYS A 253 -32.49 2.83 36.91
C LYS A 253 -32.25 3.45 35.55
N VAL A 254 -32.15 2.61 34.51
CA VAL A 254 -31.79 3.03 33.15
C VAL A 254 -32.90 2.71 32.19
N LEU A 255 -33.28 3.71 31.37
CA LEU A 255 -34.14 3.52 30.20
C LEU A 255 -33.34 3.70 28.91
N VAL A 256 -33.36 2.74 28.03
CA VAL A 256 -32.84 2.86 26.67
C VAL A 256 -33.97 3.18 25.73
N ILE A 257 -33.85 4.23 24.91
CA ILE A 257 -34.84 4.56 23.86
C ILE A 257 -34.16 4.40 22.50
N GLU A 258 -34.70 3.51 21.66
CA GLU A 258 -34.18 3.21 20.33
C GLU A 258 -34.71 4.24 19.32
N CYS A 259 -33.93 5.29 19.03
CA CYS A 259 -34.27 6.38 18.11
C CYS A 259 -33.74 6.17 16.68
N ASP A 260 -32.93 5.14 16.41
CA ASP A 260 -32.52 4.79 15.05
C ASP A 260 -33.57 3.91 14.36
N PHE A 261 -34.64 4.55 13.84
CA PHE A 261 -35.71 3.83 13.14
C PHE A 261 -35.27 3.18 11.83
N ARG A 262 -34.14 3.59 11.25
CA ARG A 262 -33.67 3.11 9.95
C ARG A 262 -32.91 1.81 10.05
N LYS A 263 -32.07 1.71 11.07
CA LYS A 263 -31.28 0.50 11.37
C LYS A 263 -31.34 0.21 12.87
N PRO A 264 -32.50 -0.13 13.38
CA PRO A 264 -32.65 -0.44 14.80
C PRO A 264 -31.86 -1.71 15.14
N HIS A 265 -31.02 -1.62 16.15
CA HIS A 265 -30.17 -2.74 16.57
C HIS A 265 -30.08 -2.95 18.08
N VAL A 266 -30.33 -1.89 18.89
CA VAL A 266 -30.13 -1.98 20.34
C VAL A 266 -31.07 -2.98 21.00
N HIS A 267 -32.30 -3.15 20.49
CA HIS A 267 -33.24 -4.16 20.96
C HIS A 267 -32.65 -5.59 20.91
N SER A 268 -31.90 -5.90 19.85
CA SER A 268 -31.25 -7.22 19.69
C SER A 268 -30.17 -7.48 20.75
N TYR A 269 -29.42 -6.42 21.15
CA TYR A 269 -28.42 -6.53 22.22
C TYR A 269 -29.05 -6.71 23.59
N LEU A 270 -30.26 -6.16 23.81
CA LEU A 270 -31.01 -6.24 25.06
C LEU A 270 -31.94 -7.46 25.11
N GLY A 271 -31.95 -8.30 24.07
CA GLY A 271 -32.78 -9.51 24.00
C GLY A 271 -34.26 -9.25 23.82
N LEU A 272 -34.65 -8.11 23.23
CA LEU A 272 -36.03 -7.70 23.05
C LEU A 272 -36.49 -7.87 21.61
N ASP A 273 -37.81 -8.11 21.44
CA ASP A 273 -38.48 -7.93 20.16
C ASP A 273 -38.85 -6.45 19.95
N ARG A 274 -39.15 -6.06 18.71
CA ARG A 274 -39.49 -4.68 18.37
C ARG A 274 -40.94 -4.50 17.94
N HIS A 275 -41.84 -5.47 18.12
CA HIS A 275 -43.19 -5.39 17.61
C HIS A 275 -43.99 -4.28 18.28
N VAL A 276 -43.86 -4.10 19.57
CA VAL A 276 -44.47 -2.98 20.31
C VAL A 276 -43.35 -2.01 20.70
N GLY A 277 -43.55 -0.72 20.54
CA GLY A 277 -42.55 0.28 20.87
C GLY A 277 -42.99 1.70 20.64
N MET A 278 -42.06 2.59 20.31
CA MET A 278 -42.28 4.03 20.18
C MET A 278 -43.34 4.36 19.14
N THR A 279 -43.45 3.58 18.03
CA THR A 279 -44.50 3.80 17.01
C THR A 279 -45.89 3.62 17.54
N ASP A 280 -46.13 2.70 18.46
CA ASP A 280 -47.44 2.43 19.06
C ASP A 280 -47.83 3.55 20.03
N TYR A 281 -46.86 4.08 20.78
CA TYR A 281 -47.05 5.27 21.61
C TYR A 281 -47.42 6.49 20.78
N PHE A 282 -46.78 6.75 19.66
CA PHE A 282 -47.07 7.87 18.78
C PHE A 282 -48.46 7.80 18.14
N LYS A 283 -49.01 6.59 17.95
CA LYS A 283 -50.37 6.38 17.42
C LYS A 283 -51.44 6.46 18.48
N ASP A 284 -51.10 6.69 19.74
CA ASP A 284 -52.01 6.60 20.90
C ASP A 284 -52.61 5.20 21.13
N GLU A 285 -51.97 4.18 20.56
CA GLU A 285 -52.39 2.78 20.75
C GLU A 285 -51.89 2.19 22.07
N LYS A 286 -50.81 2.77 22.61
CA LYS A 286 -50.15 2.36 23.84
C LYS A 286 -49.72 3.56 24.68
N THR A 287 -49.77 3.41 26.00
CA THR A 287 -49.22 4.35 26.98
C THR A 287 -47.72 4.20 27.15
N PHE A 288 -47.08 5.16 27.84
CA PHE A 288 -45.66 5.06 28.17
C PHE A 288 -45.29 3.73 28.87
N ASP A 289 -46.03 3.37 29.92
CA ASP A 289 -45.77 2.16 30.70
C ASP A 289 -45.97 0.85 29.91
N GLU A 290 -46.84 0.87 28.88
CA GLU A 290 -47.08 -0.29 28.02
C GLU A 290 -46.01 -0.47 26.94
N VAL A 291 -45.29 0.59 26.54
CA VAL A 291 -44.21 0.51 25.57
C VAL A 291 -42.84 0.28 26.21
N VAL A 292 -42.70 0.54 27.50
CA VAL A 292 -41.50 0.23 28.27
C VAL A 292 -41.43 -1.26 28.53
N LYS A 293 -40.35 -1.88 28.09
CA LYS A 293 -40.09 -3.33 28.25
C LYS A 293 -38.94 -3.56 29.24
N PRO A 294 -39.13 -4.42 30.25
CA PRO A 294 -38.04 -4.88 31.08
C PRO A 294 -37.07 -5.71 30.22
N THR A 295 -35.79 -5.60 30.50
CA THR A 295 -34.77 -6.44 29.86
C THR A 295 -34.33 -7.58 30.78
N ALA A 296 -33.49 -8.49 30.26
CA ALA A 296 -32.87 -9.54 31.09
C ALA A 296 -31.81 -8.98 32.06
N PHE A 297 -31.48 -7.69 31.95
CA PHE A 297 -30.46 -7.04 32.77
C PHE A 297 -31.12 -6.24 33.90
N GLU A 298 -30.60 -6.39 35.10
CA GLU A 298 -31.11 -5.72 36.28
C GLU A 298 -31.08 -4.21 36.14
N ASN A 299 -32.15 -3.53 36.55
CA ASN A 299 -32.36 -2.07 36.48
C ASN A 299 -32.33 -1.44 35.08
N VAL A 300 -32.37 -2.26 34.01
CA VAL A 300 -32.39 -1.78 32.63
C VAL A 300 -33.71 -2.10 31.96
N SER A 301 -34.40 -1.06 31.49
CA SER A 301 -35.60 -1.14 30.64
C SER A 301 -35.35 -0.52 29.29
N ALA A 302 -36.15 -0.83 28.28
CA ALA A 302 -36.01 -0.22 26.98
C ALA A 302 -37.36 0.03 26.29
N ILE A 303 -37.41 1.10 25.50
CA ILE A 303 -38.43 1.36 24.50
C ILE A 303 -37.82 1.14 23.13
N THR A 304 -38.30 0.13 22.42
CA THR A 304 -37.86 -0.17 21.04
C THR A 304 -38.51 0.77 20.05
N CYS A 305 -38.03 0.86 18.83
CA CYS A 305 -38.63 1.71 17.80
C CYS A 305 -40.05 1.29 17.42
N GLY A 306 -40.47 0.05 17.68
CA GLY A 306 -41.77 -0.49 17.28
C GLY A 306 -41.80 -0.99 15.83
N SER A 307 -42.98 -1.18 15.30
CA SER A 307 -43.18 -1.64 13.92
C SER A 307 -42.78 -0.59 12.89
N THR A 308 -42.44 -1.00 11.67
CA THR A 308 -42.08 -0.06 10.60
C THR A 308 -43.26 0.79 10.21
N MET A 309 -43.04 2.10 10.08
CA MET A 309 -44.05 3.09 9.76
C MET A 309 -43.47 4.11 8.77
N ASP A 310 -44.30 4.71 7.92
CA ASP A 310 -43.88 5.79 7.04
C ASP A 310 -43.56 7.07 7.82
N ASN A 311 -42.59 7.84 7.36
CA ASN A 311 -42.19 9.13 7.93
C ASN A 311 -41.77 9.10 9.42
N GLN A 312 -41.11 8.01 9.86
CA GLN A 312 -40.69 7.82 11.26
C GLN A 312 -39.80 8.96 11.80
N THR A 313 -39.03 9.62 10.94
CA THR A 313 -38.21 10.79 11.30
C THR A 313 -39.06 11.95 11.86
N LEU A 314 -40.27 12.14 11.32
CA LEU A 314 -41.16 13.20 11.79
C LEU A 314 -41.67 12.94 13.21
N LEU A 315 -41.66 11.70 13.66
CA LEU A 315 -42.08 11.36 15.02
C LEU A 315 -41.13 11.94 16.07
N LEU A 316 -39.83 11.95 15.80
CA LEU A 316 -38.84 12.55 16.69
C LEU A 316 -38.93 14.07 16.75
N MET A 317 -39.57 14.71 15.77
CA MET A 317 -39.80 16.15 15.74
C MET A 317 -41.12 16.56 16.49
N SER A 318 -41.91 15.55 16.90
CA SER A 318 -43.24 15.81 17.51
C SER A 318 -43.13 16.14 18.99
N HIS A 319 -44.10 16.91 19.48
CA HIS A 319 -44.23 17.16 20.91
C HIS A 319 -44.45 15.88 21.75
N LYS A 320 -44.98 14.80 21.12
CA LYS A 320 -45.13 13.53 21.79
C LYS A 320 -43.76 12.91 22.17
N PHE A 321 -42.72 13.13 21.35
CA PHE A 321 -41.38 12.67 21.70
C PHE A 321 -40.79 13.42 22.89
N GLU A 322 -41.00 14.74 22.93
CA GLU A 322 -40.63 15.57 24.09
C GLU A 322 -41.33 15.09 25.38
N THR A 323 -42.64 14.81 25.29
CA THR A 323 -43.42 14.28 26.39
C THR A 323 -42.93 12.90 26.87
N LEU A 324 -42.66 12.01 25.93
CA LEU A 324 -42.11 10.65 26.24
C LEU A 324 -40.77 10.74 26.98
N VAL A 325 -39.87 11.62 26.51
CA VAL A 325 -38.56 11.79 27.17
C VAL A 325 -38.68 12.48 28.51
N ALA A 326 -39.63 13.45 28.66
CA ALA A 326 -39.90 14.09 29.94
C ALA A 326 -40.44 13.11 30.99
N GLU A 327 -41.36 12.23 30.59
CA GLU A 327 -41.85 11.16 31.47
C GLU A 327 -40.75 10.14 31.84
N ALA A 328 -39.87 9.79 30.87
CA ALA A 328 -38.71 8.95 31.13
C ALA A 328 -37.74 9.59 32.16
N ARG A 329 -37.51 10.90 32.04
CA ARG A 329 -36.65 11.66 32.95
C ARG A 329 -37.16 11.64 34.40
N GLU A 330 -38.45 11.62 34.62
CA GLU A 330 -39.01 11.54 35.97
C GLU A 330 -38.82 10.15 36.61
N LYS A 331 -38.98 9.10 35.81
CA LYS A 331 -39.01 7.71 36.31
C LYS A 331 -37.64 7.02 36.42
N TYR A 332 -36.62 7.54 35.70
CA TYR A 332 -35.29 6.91 35.56
C TYR A 332 -34.17 7.84 36.00
N ASP A 333 -33.05 7.23 36.45
CA ASP A 333 -31.83 7.94 36.82
C ASP A 333 -31.02 8.33 35.57
N PHE A 334 -31.06 7.46 34.51
CA PHE A 334 -30.44 7.67 33.22
C PHE A 334 -31.39 7.30 32.08
N VAL A 335 -31.45 8.11 31.07
CA VAL A 335 -32.15 7.85 29.80
C VAL A 335 -31.13 7.91 28.69
N ILE A 336 -30.93 6.79 28.01
CA ILE A 336 -29.92 6.67 26.93
C ILE A 336 -30.62 6.56 25.59
N LEU A 337 -30.40 7.54 24.70
CA LEU A 337 -31.00 7.60 23.38
C LEU A 337 -30.02 7.00 22.35
N ASP A 338 -30.40 5.86 21.73
CA ASP A 338 -29.63 5.25 20.63
C ASP A 338 -30.01 5.89 19.30
N CYS A 339 -29.17 6.77 18.77
CA CYS A 339 -29.51 7.65 17.65
C CYS A 339 -29.02 7.10 16.29
N ALA A 340 -29.57 7.59 15.18
CA ALA A 340 -29.01 7.42 13.85
C ALA A 340 -27.70 8.23 13.70
N PRO A 341 -26.77 7.82 12.77
CA PRO A 341 -25.56 8.61 12.52
C PRO A 341 -25.83 10.00 12.00
N VAL A 342 -25.13 11.01 12.51
CA VAL A 342 -25.30 12.44 12.14
C VAL A 342 -25.19 12.66 10.64
N GLY A 343 -24.18 12.08 9.99
CA GLY A 343 -23.92 12.27 8.55
C GLY A 343 -24.98 11.67 7.59
N ARG A 344 -26.08 11.08 8.11
CA ARG A 344 -27.13 10.45 7.28
C ARG A 344 -28.46 11.16 7.31
N VAL A 345 -28.81 11.76 8.42
CA VAL A 345 -30.16 12.34 8.66
C VAL A 345 -30.10 13.44 9.69
N SER A 346 -31.07 14.34 9.62
CA SER A 346 -31.21 15.46 10.56
C SER A 346 -31.92 15.09 11.88
N ASP A 347 -32.15 13.82 12.16
CA ASP A 347 -32.82 13.32 13.36
C ASP A 347 -32.09 13.77 14.65
N TYR A 348 -30.76 13.90 14.57
CA TYR A 348 -29.93 14.40 15.67
C TYR A 348 -30.37 15.78 16.18
N ILE A 349 -30.95 16.66 15.33
CA ILE A 349 -31.40 17.98 15.72
C ILE A 349 -32.54 17.84 16.73
N SER A 350 -33.53 16.98 16.43
CA SER A 350 -34.68 16.75 17.28
C SER A 350 -34.31 16.08 18.60
N VAL A 351 -33.41 15.10 18.53
CA VAL A 351 -32.90 14.39 19.71
C VAL A 351 -32.09 15.33 20.60
N SER A 352 -31.27 16.21 20.00
CA SER A 352 -30.44 17.17 20.76
C SER A 352 -31.27 18.18 21.59
N ARG A 353 -32.52 18.42 21.20
CA ARG A 353 -33.44 19.32 21.98
C ARG A 353 -33.88 18.74 23.32
N VAL A 354 -33.95 17.41 23.41
CA VAL A 354 -34.42 16.71 24.63
C VAL A 354 -33.28 16.12 25.44
N ALA A 355 -32.09 15.99 24.85
CA ALA A 355 -30.92 15.44 25.50
C ALA A 355 -30.12 16.52 26.27
N ASP A 356 -29.59 16.16 27.44
CA ASP A 356 -28.73 17.04 28.22
C ASP A 356 -27.33 17.07 27.68
N SER A 357 -26.84 15.89 27.21
CA SER A 357 -25.50 15.74 26.69
C SER A 357 -25.41 14.67 25.60
N ALA A 358 -24.38 14.80 24.76
CA ALA A 358 -24.05 13.82 23.71
C ALA A 358 -22.74 13.11 24.00
N ILE A 359 -22.71 11.80 23.79
CA ILE A 359 -21.51 10.98 23.75
C ILE A 359 -21.25 10.62 22.29
N LEU A 360 -20.09 11.02 21.77
CA LEU A 360 -19.74 10.78 20.38
C LEU A 360 -18.85 9.54 20.27
N VAL A 361 -19.38 8.49 19.66
CA VAL A 361 -18.65 7.24 19.37
C VAL A 361 -17.90 7.41 18.05
N VAL A 362 -16.59 7.19 18.09
CA VAL A 362 -15.69 7.37 16.94
C VAL A 362 -15.00 6.05 16.60
N GLY A 363 -15.29 5.50 15.43
CA GLY A 363 -14.63 4.31 14.91
C GLY A 363 -13.26 4.64 14.34
N CYS A 364 -12.17 4.27 15.06
CA CYS A 364 -10.81 4.39 14.54
C CYS A 364 -10.67 3.68 13.19
N GLU A 365 -9.88 4.28 12.26
CA GLU A 365 -9.65 3.82 10.89
C GLU A 365 -10.89 3.76 9.99
N LYS A 366 -12.07 4.14 10.50
CA LYS A 366 -13.33 4.17 9.73
C LYS A 366 -13.70 5.55 9.26
N VAL A 367 -13.55 6.56 10.10
CA VAL A 367 -13.98 7.93 9.84
C VAL A 367 -12.80 8.83 9.48
N SER A 368 -13.02 9.77 8.54
CA SER A 368 -12.01 10.79 8.21
C SER A 368 -12.04 11.95 9.20
N SER A 369 -10.91 12.65 9.34
CA SER A 369 -10.82 13.86 10.17
C SER A 369 -11.84 14.92 9.73
N GLN A 370 -12.08 15.07 8.42
CA GLN A 370 -13.04 16.01 7.91
C GLN A 370 -14.48 15.62 8.26
N THR A 371 -14.83 14.35 8.15
CA THR A 371 -16.16 13.85 8.53
C THR A 371 -16.41 14.07 10.03
N LEU A 372 -15.44 13.79 10.88
CA LEU A 372 -15.57 14.03 12.33
C LEU A 372 -15.74 15.51 12.64
N LYS A 373 -14.96 16.41 12.01
CA LYS A 373 -15.12 17.86 12.17
C LYS A 373 -16.53 18.32 11.81
N ASN A 374 -17.06 17.87 10.69
CA ASN A 374 -18.40 18.20 10.26
C ASN A 374 -19.45 17.71 11.28
N THR A 375 -19.34 16.47 11.76
CA THR A 375 -20.21 15.91 12.78
C THR A 375 -20.22 16.73 14.07
N VAL A 376 -19.04 17.14 14.54
CA VAL A 376 -18.93 17.98 15.76
C VAL A 376 -19.56 19.36 15.54
N SER A 377 -19.36 19.97 14.35
CA SER A 377 -19.99 21.24 14.00
C SER A 377 -21.52 21.12 13.98
N GLU A 378 -22.05 20.11 13.31
CA GLU A 378 -23.49 19.85 13.20
C GLU A 378 -24.15 19.61 14.58
N LEU A 379 -23.50 18.79 15.43
CA LEU A 379 -23.98 18.57 16.80
C LEU A 379 -23.99 19.86 17.62
N LYS A 380 -22.95 20.67 17.49
CA LYS A 380 -22.85 21.96 18.18
C LYS A 380 -23.91 22.96 17.70
N GLU A 381 -24.13 23.00 16.37
CA GLU A 381 -25.20 23.85 15.77
C GLU A 381 -26.61 23.42 16.21
N ALA A 382 -26.80 22.11 16.43
CA ALA A 382 -28.06 21.57 17.00
C ALA A 382 -28.20 21.83 18.51
N GLY A 383 -27.22 22.47 19.15
CA GLY A 383 -27.25 22.76 20.60
C GLY A 383 -26.84 21.58 21.47
N ALA A 384 -26.28 20.48 20.90
CA ALA A 384 -25.85 19.33 21.68
C ALA A 384 -24.57 19.64 22.47
N ALA A 385 -24.64 19.48 23.77
CA ALA A 385 -23.44 19.52 24.63
C ALA A 385 -22.68 18.22 24.52
N VAL A 386 -21.60 18.18 23.69
CA VAL A 386 -20.75 16.98 23.60
C VAL A 386 -19.95 16.84 24.89
N LEU A 387 -20.26 15.80 25.67
CA LEU A 387 -19.58 15.49 26.94
C LEU A 387 -18.18 14.94 26.69
N GLY A 388 -18.03 14.04 25.73
CA GLY A 388 -16.77 13.42 25.39
C GLY A 388 -16.90 12.41 24.24
N THR A 389 -15.80 11.73 23.96
CA THR A 389 -15.69 10.73 22.88
C THR A 389 -15.37 9.34 23.45
N GLY A 390 -15.81 8.29 22.75
CA GLY A 390 -15.54 6.91 23.10
C GLY A 390 -15.36 6.01 21.90
#